data_24ec60fbb38ad3278494968f1a2846c9
#
_entry.id   24ec60fbb38ad3278494968f1a2846c9
#
_cell.length_a   1.000
_cell.length_b   1.000
_cell.length_c   1.000
_cell.angle_alpha   90.00
_cell.angle_beta   90.00
_cell.angle_gamma   90.00
#
_symmetry.space_group_name_H-M   'P 1'
#
loop_
_entity.id
_entity.type
_entity.pdbx_description
1 polymer ?
#
loop_
_entity_poly.entity_id
_entity_poly.type
_entity_poly.pdbx_seq_one_letter_code
_entity_poly.pdbx_strand_id
1 'polypeptide(L)'
;MAPIRQLARVVLWMVGALLSFCVMAVAIRRLSGPLTVMEILALRAMLGLAIIGVVALFRPAERHSITMRRLPLHILRNSVHFGSQYLWALGLVLLPLATVFALEFTMPAWTIVLAPFFLGERMTRSRIGAVILGLIGVLVILRPGVESFRPAALIVLIAALGYGAQIIATKKLTATESTFAIVFWMNVIQLALGLMFAGVLFLQKLTLDLVPAIAGLGAAGVFAHFCLSNAFRAGDASVVVPLDFLRIPLIAVIGWWLYDESLDVFVFAGAGIIISGILWNLRSEVRRPLLPQPLPPSVPAENVKTG
;
A
#
# COMPACT_ATOMS: atom_id res chain seq x y z
N MET A 1 -5.83 -28.54 16.03
CA MET A 1 -6.64 -27.32 16.32
C MET A 1 -5.85 -25.99 16.17
N ALA A 2 -4.52 -25.97 16.40
CA ALA A 2 -3.71 -24.74 16.24
C ALA A 2 -3.74 -24.13 14.82
N PRO A 3 -3.61 -24.87 13.72
CA PRO A 3 -3.57 -24.30 12.36
C PRO A 3 -4.90 -23.67 11.94
N ILE A 4 -6.04 -24.20 12.35
CA ILE A 4 -7.35 -23.66 12.03
C ILE A 4 -7.57 -22.31 12.74
N ARG A 5 -7.16 -22.20 14.01
CA ARG A 5 -7.25 -20.93 14.76
C ARG A 5 -6.34 -19.85 14.18
N GLN A 6 -5.16 -20.24 13.68
CA GLN A 6 -4.23 -19.33 13.03
C GLN A 6 -4.81 -18.82 11.71
N LEU A 7 -5.34 -19.69 10.86
CA LEU A 7 -5.99 -19.32 9.60
C LEU A 7 -7.20 -18.39 9.86
N ALA A 8 -8.05 -18.71 10.84
CA ALA A 8 -9.17 -17.86 11.21
C ALA A 8 -8.73 -16.44 11.63
N ARG A 9 -7.63 -16.29 12.35
CA ARG A 9 -7.05 -14.97 12.69
C ARG A 9 -6.59 -14.21 11.46
N VAL A 10 -5.89 -14.88 10.52
CA VAL A 10 -5.46 -14.27 9.26
C VAL A 10 -6.68 -13.76 8.48
N VAL A 11 -7.69 -14.61 8.30
CA VAL A 11 -8.93 -14.25 7.59
C VAL A 11 -9.64 -13.06 8.26
N LEU A 12 -9.76 -13.07 9.59
CA LEU A 12 -10.40 -11.96 10.33
C LEU A 12 -9.67 -10.63 10.10
N TRP A 13 -8.33 -10.62 10.21
CA TRP A 13 -7.53 -9.43 9.95
C TRP A 13 -7.62 -8.99 8.50
N MET A 14 -7.64 -9.92 7.55
CA MET A 14 -7.78 -9.59 6.13
C MET A 14 -9.15 -9.01 5.81
N VAL A 15 -10.24 -9.55 6.37
CA VAL A 15 -11.57 -8.94 6.23
C VAL A 15 -11.55 -7.49 6.73
N GLY A 16 -10.95 -7.22 7.89
CA GLY A 16 -10.79 -5.86 8.41
C GLY A 16 -10.01 -4.96 7.46
N ALA A 17 -8.90 -5.45 6.87
CA ALA A 17 -8.10 -4.71 5.90
C ALA A 17 -8.88 -4.40 4.62
N LEU A 18 -9.53 -5.42 4.03
CA LEU A 18 -10.30 -5.30 2.79
C LEU A 18 -11.44 -4.27 2.94
N LEU A 19 -12.24 -4.39 3.99
CA LEU A 19 -13.33 -3.46 4.27
C LEU A 19 -12.80 -2.04 4.49
N SER A 20 -11.70 -1.87 5.21
CA SER A 20 -11.10 -0.56 5.43
C SER A 20 -10.62 0.09 4.15
N PHE A 21 -9.94 -0.65 3.25
CA PHE A 21 -9.55 -0.10 1.96
C PHE A 21 -10.74 0.31 1.11
N CYS A 22 -11.82 -0.48 1.13
CA CYS A 22 -13.06 -0.13 0.43
C CYS A 22 -13.72 1.12 1.02
N VAL A 23 -13.83 1.21 2.35
CA VAL A 23 -14.36 2.39 3.04
C VAL A 23 -13.53 3.63 2.70
N MET A 24 -12.20 3.51 2.67
CA MET A 24 -11.31 4.62 2.30
C MET A 24 -11.56 5.10 0.86
N ALA A 25 -11.71 4.17 -0.09
CA ALA A 25 -11.98 4.50 -1.49
C ALA A 25 -13.34 5.21 -1.66
N VAL A 26 -14.39 4.69 -1.01
CA VAL A 26 -15.72 5.29 -0.99
C VAL A 26 -15.69 6.68 -0.34
N ALA A 27 -14.99 6.81 0.80
CA ALA A 27 -14.84 8.09 1.49
C ALA A 27 -14.14 9.14 0.62
N ILE A 28 -13.04 8.78 -0.07
CA ILE A 28 -12.36 9.67 -1.01
C ILE A 28 -13.31 10.11 -2.12
N ARG A 29 -14.05 9.17 -2.74
CA ARG A 29 -14.99 9.50 -3.81
C ARG A 29 -16.14 10.38 -3.32
N ARG A 30 -16.68 10.13 -2.12
CA ARG A 30 -17.74 10.97 -1.53
C ARG A 30 -17.25 12.38 -1.23
N LEU A 31 -16.01 12.52 -0.72
CA LEU A 31 -15.41 13.80 -0.38
C LEU A 31 -14.94 14.59 -1.61
N SER A 32 -14.71 13.94 -2.76
CA SER A 32 -14.26 14.61 -3.99
C SER A 32 -15.29 15.53 -4.64
N GLY A 33 -16.54 15.53 -4.17
CA GLY A 33 -17.54 16.52 -4.58
C GLY A 33 -17.21 17.92 -4.02
N PRO A 34 -17.16 18.08 -2.68
CA PRO A 34 -16.88 19.37 -2.05
C PRO A 34 -15.39 19.69 -1.89
N LEU A 35 -14.51 18.69 -1.87
CA LEU A 35 -13.08 18.82 -1.62
C LEU A 35 -12.25 18.40 -2.83
N THR A 36 -11.16 19.10 -3.06
CA THR A 36 -10.12 18.65 -4.01
C THR A 36 -9.36 17.44 -3.45
N VAL A 37 -8.74 16.67 -4.32
CA VAL A 37 -7.91 15.51 -3.89
C VAL A 37 -6.80 15.92 -2.92
N MET A 38 -6.19 17.09 -3.10
CA MET A 38 -5.17 17.61 -2.16
C MET A 38 -5.76 17.89 -0.77
N GLU A 39 -6.94 18.49 -0.70
CA GLU A 39 -7.66 18.75 0.56
C GLU A 39 -8.01 17.43 1.28
N ILE A 40 -8.44 16.42 0.54
CA ILE A 40 -8.74 15.08 1.08
C ILE A 40 -7.47 14.43 1.66
N LEU A 41 -6.34 14.52 0.97
CA LEU A 41 -5.07 13.97 1.47
C LEU A 41 -4.54 14.72 2.68
N ALA A 42 -4.68 16.05 2.71
CA ALA A 42 -4.36 16.86 3.89
C ALA A 42 -5.24 16.46 5.09
N LEU A 43 -6.55 16.36 4.89
CA LEU A 43 -7.50 15.92 5.91
C LEU A 43 -7.16 14.53 6.44
N ARG A 44 -6.85 13.58 5.56
CA ARG A 44 -6.43 12.23 5.93
C ARG A 44 -5.16 12.24 6.79
N ALA A 45 -4.16 13.03 6.42
CA ALA A 45 -2.91 13.16 7.19
C ALA A 45 -3.14 13.83 8.55
N MET A 46 -4.04 14.83 8.64
CA MET A 46 -4.46 15.45 9.91
C MET A 46 -5.09 14.41 10.84
N LEU A 47 -6.06 13.66 10.35
CA LEU A 47 -6.73 12.61 11.13
C LEU A 47 -5.76 11.51 11.57
N GLY A 48 -4.88 11.08 10.66
CA GLY A 48 -3.84 10.11 10.95
C GLY A 48 -2.87 10.60 12.04
N LEU A 49 -2.43 11.85 11.96
CA LEU A 49 -1.57 12.47 12.97
C LEU A 49 -2.26 12.61 14.33
N ALA A 50 -3.56 12.98 14.34
CA ALA A 50 -4.36 13.04 15.57
C ALA A 50 -4.43 11.66 16.24
N ILE A 51 -4.72 10.59 15.48
CA ILE A 51 -4.80 9.21 16.02
C ILE A 51 -3.42 8.78 16.55
N ILE A 52 -2.34 9.01 15.81
CA ILE A 52 -0.99 8.66 16.25
C ILE A 52 -0.57 9.50 17.45
N GLY A 53 -0.97 10.77 17.51
CA GLY A 53 -0.75 11.65 18.66
C GLY A 53 -1.40 11.09 19.92
N VAL A 54 -2.64 10.64 19.83
CA VAL A 54 -3.34 9.97 20.93
C VAL A 54 -2.61 8.70 21.36
N VAL A 55 -2.19 7.85 20.41
CA VAL A 55 -1.41 6.64 20.75
C VAL A 55 -0.09 7.00 21.45
N ALA A 56 0.60 8.06 20.99
CA ALA A 56 1.85 8.53 21.60
C ALA A 56 1.68 9.02 23.05
N LEU A 57 0.51 9.58 23.39
CA LEU A 57 0.19 10.00 24.75
C LEU A 57 0.09 8.80 25.71
N PHE A 58 -0.53 7.70 25.26
CA PHE A 58 -0.75 6.51 26.08
C PHE A 58 0.37 5.47 25.99
N ARG A 59 1.33 5.62 25.06
CA ARG A 59 2.46 4.71 24.84
C ARG A 59 3.79 5.45 24.79
N PRO A 60 4.39 5.81 25.94
CA PRO A 60 5.65 6.56 25.98
C PRO A 60 6.81 5.88 25.24
N ALA A 61 6.88 4.54 25.27
CA ALA A 61 7.91 3.78 24.57
C ALA A 61 7.89 4.03 23.06
N GLU A 62 6.70 4.10 22.45
CA GLU A 62 6.54 4.40 21.04
C GLU A 62 6.97 5.83 20.70
N ARG A 63 6.64 6.80 21.57
CA ARG A 63 7.07 8.19 21.41
C ARG A 63 8.59 8.34 21.39
N HIS A 64 9.31 7.62 22.25
CA HIS A 64 10.78 7.64 22.30
C HIS A 64 11.44 6.96 21.09
N SER A 65 10.71 6.17 20.30
CA SER A 65 11.21 5.55 19.08
C SER A 65 11.28 6.53 17.90
N ILE A 66 10.69 7.73 18.00
CA ILE A 66 10.72 8.73 16.95
C ILE A 66 12.10 9.37 16.91
N THR A 67 12.84 9.13 15.82
CA THR A 67 14.16 9.68 15.60
C THR A 67 14.22 10.52 14.33
N MET A 68 15.20 11.42 14.21
CA MET A 68 15.48 12.18 13.00
C MET A 68 16.63 11.60 12.17
N ARG A 69 17.18 10.48 12.60
CA ARG A 69 18.42 9.92 12.04
C ARG A 69 18.31 9.65 10.53
N ARG A 70 17.15 9.24 10.05
CA ARG A 70 16.87 8.92 8.64
C ARG A 70 15.90 9.91 7.97
N LEU A 71 15.82 11.15 8.49
CA LEU A 71 14.88 12.17 8.00
C LEU A 71 14.94 12.37 6.48
N PRO A 72 16.10 12.44 5.79
CA PRO A 72 16.12 12.57 4.33
C PRO A 72 15.45 11.41 3.61
N LEU A 73 15.61 10.16 4.12
CA LEU A 73 14.94 8.99 3.56
C LEU A 73 13.44 8.99 3.85
N HIS A 74 13.02 9.50 5.02
CA HIS A 74 11.60 9.72 5.33
C HIS A 74 10.99 10.75 4.37
N ILE A 75 11.68 11.87 4.11
CA ILE A 75 11.21 12.90 3.18
C ILE A 75 11.07 12.32 1.77
N LEU A 76 12.10 11.68 1.23
CA LEU A 76 12.06 11.06 -0.09
C LEU A 76 10.91 10.05 -0.20
N ARG A 77 10.84 9.11 0.75
CA ARG A 77 9.80 8.05 0.79
C ARG A 77 8.40 8.66 0.83
N ASN A 78 8.20 9.68 1.65
CA ASN A 78 6.86 10.24 1.86
C ASN A 78 6.45 11.21 0.75
N SER A 79 7.39 11.89 0.09
CA SER A 79 7.11 12.68 -1.12
C SER A 79 6.68 11.80 -2.29
N VAL A 80 7.39 10.69 -2.53
CA VAL A 80 7.01 9.70 -3.55
C VAL A 80 5.64 9.09 -3.19
N HIS A 81 5.44 8.70 -1.94
CA HIS A 81 4.18 8.14 -1.48
C HIS A 81 3.01 9.12 -1.61
N PHE A 82 3.21 10.38 -1.24
CA PHE A 82 2.18 11.42 -1.36
C PHE A 82 1.78 11.66 -2.82
N GLY A 83 2.76 11.76 -3.72
CA GLY A 83 2.49 11.87 -5.16
C GLY A 83 1.72 10.67 -5.69
N SER A 84 2.11 9.45 -5.29
CA SER A 84 1.39 8.21 -5.65
C SER A 84 -0.04 8.20 -5.12
N GLN A 85 -0.24 8.62 -3.88
CA GLN A 85 -1.57 8.72 -3.28
C GLN A 85 -2.45 9.75 -3.99
N TYR A 86 -1.86 10.88 -4.39
CA TYR A 86 -2.59 11.89 -5.15
C TYR A 86 -3.07 11.33 -6.49
N LEU A 87 -2.17 10.69 -7.26
CA LEU A 87 -2.52 10.09 -8.54
C LEU A 87 -3.54 8.96 -8.38
N TRP A 88 -3.40 8.13 -7.35
CA TRP A 88 -4.35 7.06 -7.05
C TRP A 88 -5.72 7.60 -6.65
N ALA A 89 -5.77 8.60 -5.77
CA ALA A 89 -7.03 9.23 -5.36
C ALA A 89 -7.70 9.97 -6.54
N LEU A 90 -6.90 10.60 -7.42
CA LEU A 90 -7.41 11.16 -8.66
C LEU A 90 -7.97 10.06 -9.57
N GLY A 91 -7.31 8.90 -9.65
CA GLY A 91 -7.83 7.72 -10.35
C GLY A 91 -9.19 7.27 -9.82
N LEU A 92 -9.39 7.26 -8.49
CA LEU A 92 -10.69 6.94 -7.87
C LEU A 92 -11.82 7.91 -8.28
N VAL A 93 -11.50 9.14 -8.62
CA VAL A 93 -12.47 10.13 -9.10
C VAL A 93 -12.78 9.95 -10.58
N LEU A 94 -11.79 9.58 -11.38
CA LEU A 94 -11.86 9.57 -12.85
C LEU A 94 -12.26 8.23 -13.46
N LEU A 95 -12.08 7.13 -12.73
CA LEU A 95 -12.24 5.77 -13.24
C LEU A 95 -13.16 4.94 -12.34
N PRO A 96 -13.75 3.85 -12.87
CA PRO A 96 -14.43 2.86 -12.06
C PRO A 96 -13.52 2.30 -10.96
N LEU A 97 -14.08 2.09 -9.76
CA LEU A 97 -13.33 1.66 -8.59
C LEU A 97 -12.56 0.36 -8.86
N ALA A 98 -13.20 -0.63 -9.49
CA ALA A 98 -12.58 -1.91 -9.82
C ALA A 98 -11.35 -1.75 -10.72
N THR A 99 -11.41 -0.84 -11.71
CA THR A 99 -10.29 -0.55 -12.62
C THR A 99 -9.09 0.02 -11.85
N VAL A 100 -9.34 0.98 -10.93
CA VAL A 100 -8.26 1.58 -10.13
C VAL A 100 -7.55 0.53 -9.27
N PHE A 101 -8.31 -0.31 -8.57
CA PHE A 101 -7.73 -1.37 -7.74
C PHE A 101 -7.01 -2.44 -8.57
N ALA A 102 -7.56 -2.83 -9.73
CA ALA A 102 -6.90 -3.79 -10.60
C ALA A 102 -5.53 -3.27 -11.12
N LEU A 103 -5.46 -2.01 -11.51
CA LEU A 103 -4.22 -1.37 -11.95
C LEU A 103 -3.22 -1.13 -10.79
N GLU A 104 -3.72 -0.78 -9.60
CA GLU A 104 -2.90 -0.68 -8.38
C GLU A 104 -2.15 -1.99 -8.09
N PHE A 105 -2.78 -3.14 -8.31
CA PHE A 105 -2.16 -4.46 -8.09
C PHE A 105 -0.99 -4.76 -9.05
N THR A 106 -0.63 -3.86 -9.96
CA THR A 106 0.65 -3.92 -10.68
C THR A 106 1.84 -3.48 -9.80
N MET A 107 1.59 -2.83 -8.66
CA MET A 107 2.64 -2.36 -7.73
C MET A 107 3.68 -3.43 -7.36
N PRO A 108 3.35 -4.70 -7.08
CA PRO A 108 4.36 -5.72 -6.83
C PRO A 108 5.29 -5.98 -8.03
N ALA A 109 4.77 -5.92 -9.25
CA ALA A 109 5.58 -6.05 -10.46
C ALA A 109 6.60 -4.89 -10.58
N TRP A 110 6.17 -3.66 -10.31
CA TRP A 110 7.06 -2.51 -10.24
C TRP A 110 8.12 -2.64 -9.13
N THR A 111 7.72 -3.14 -7.97
CA THR A 111 8.68 -3.44 -6.87
C THR A 111 9.74 -4.44 -7.32
N ILE A 112 9.35 -5.50 -8.04
CA ILE A 112 10.26 -6.50 -8.59
C ILE A 112 11.24 -5.87 -9.58
N VAL A 113 10.76 -4.99 -10.47
CA VAL A 113 11.61 -4.30 -11.46
C VAL A 113 12.63 -3.37 -10.78
N LEU A 114 12.23 -2.68 -9.73
CA LEU A 114 13.07 -1.71 -9.02
C LEU A 114 14.04 -2.36 -8.02
N ALA A 115 13.72 -3.51 -7.45
CA ALA A 115 14.51 -4.17 -6.39
C ALA A 115 15.98 -4.44 -6.77
N PRO A 116 16.35 -4.86 -7.99
CA PRO A 116 17.74 -5.02 -8.39
C PRO A 116 18.58 -3.76 -8.28
N PHE A 117 18.02 -2.62 -8.66
CA PHE A 117 18.72 -1.34 -8.69
C PHE A 117 18.94 -0.74 -7.29
N PHE A 118 17.98 -0.93 -6.38
CA PHE A 118 17.98 -0.27 -5.08
C PHE A 118 18.31 -1.18 -3.90
N LEU A 119 18.09 -2.49 -4.03
CA LEU A 119 18.33 -3.49 -2.99
C LEU A 119 19.41 -4.51 -3.36
N GLY A 120 19.95 -4.46 -4.60
CA GLY A 120 20.94 -5.41 -5.09
C GLY A 120 20.38 -6.83 -5.28
N GLU A 121 19.06 -6.99 -5.36
CA GLU A 121 18.40 -8.28 -5.53
C GLU A 121 18.56 -8.79 -6.97
N ARG A 122 18.71 -10.11 -7.15
CA ARG A 122 18.86 -10.70 -8.49
C ARG A 122 17.51 -10.90 -9.17
N MET A 123 17.43 -10.56 -10.46
CA MET A 123 16.28 -10.90 -11.30
C MET A 123 16.26 -12.41 -11.55
N THR A 124 15.14 -13.03 -11.23
CA THR A 124 14.92 -14.45 -11.41
C THR A 124 13.89 -14.72 -12.50
N ARG A 125 13.86 -15.95 -13.05
CA ARG A 125 12.88 -16.30 -14.10
C ARG A 125 11.42 -16.05 -13.65
N SER A 126 11.10 -16.37 -12.39
CA SER A 126 9.77 -16.13 -11.84
C SER A 126 9.44 -14.65 -11.72
N ARG A 127 10.43 -13.80 -11.35
CA ARG A 127 10.27 -12.33 -11.29
C ARG A 127 10.03 -11.75 -12.68
N ILE A 128 10.81 -12.17 -13.69
CA ILE A 128 10.60 -11.76 -15.08
C ILE A 128 9.21 -12.17 -15.56
N GLY A 129 8.80 -13.42 -15.32
CA GLY A 129 7.49 -13.91 -15.70
C GLY A 129 6.34 -13.14 -15.02
N ALA A 130 6.49 -12.77 -13.74
CA ALA A 130 5.50 -11.96 -13.03
C ALA A 130 5.36 -10.55 -13.64
N VAL A 131 6.48 -9.92 -14.06
CA VAL A 131 6.46 -8.63 -14.74
C VAL A 131 5.76 -8.74 -16.10
N ILE A 132 6.09 -9.75 -16.90
CA ILE A 132 5.45 -9.98 -18.22
C ILE A 132 3.94 -10.20 -18.05
N LEU A 133 3.52 -11.06 -17.13
CA LEU A 133 2.09 -11.29 -16.85
C LEU A 133 1.41 -10.02 -16.34
N GLY A 134 2.12 -9.23 -15.52
CA GLY A 134 1.64 -7.92 -15.08
C GLY A 134 1.33 -6.98 -16.24
N LEU A 135 2.26 -6.87 -17.20
CA LEU A 135 2.08 -6.05 -18.40
C LEU A 135 0.95 -6.56 -19.31
N ILE A 136 0.86 -7.89 -19.51
CA ILE A 136 -0.23 -8.49 -20.28
C ILE A 136 -1.58 -8.18 -19.63
N GLY A 137 -1.69 -8.34 -18.31
CA GLY A 137 -2.92 -8.02 -17.58
C GLY A 137 -3.31 -6.55 -17.69
N VAL A 138 -2.35 -5.63 -17.64
CA VAL A 138 -2.59 -4.20 -17.89
C VAL A 138 -3.13 -3.97 -19.30
N LEU A 139 -2.54 -4.58 -20.33
CA LEU A 139 -3.02 -4.44 -21.70
C LEU A 139 -4.45 -4.96 -21.87
N VAL A 140 -4.81 -6.05 -21.20
CA VAL A 140 -6.19 -6.58 -21.18
C VAL A 140 -7.16 -5.61 -20.53
N ILE A 141 -6.76 -4.95 -19.44
CA ILE A 141 -7.60 -3.93 -18.76
C ILE A 141 -7.74 -2.67 -19.63
N LEU A 142 -6.63 -2.18 -20.17
CA LEU A 142 -6.59 -0.90 -20.89
C LEU A 142 -7.19 -0.99 -22.30
N ARG A 143 -7.10 -2.13 -22.96
CA ARG A 143 -7.57 -2.33 -24.36
C ARG A 143 -7.15 -1.19 -25.29
N PRO A 144 -5.84 -0.90 -25.44
CA PRO A 144 -5.39 0.21 -26.27
C PRO A 144 -5.89 0.03 -27.70
N GLY A 145 -6.37 1.11 -28.32
CA GLY A 145 -6.95 1.08 -29.67
C GLY A 145 -8.45 0.79 -29.72
N VAL A 146 -9.11 0.56 -28.59
CA VAL A 146 -10.57 0.46 -28.46
C VAL A 146 -11.13 1.75 -27.86
N GLU A 147 -12.35 2.14 -28.22
CA GLU A 147 -13.03 3.35 -27.71
C GLU A 147 -13.11 3.43 -26.18
N SER A 148 -13.00 2.28 -25.49
CA SER A 148 -13.01 2.19 -24.04
C SER A 148 -11.69 2.60 -23.36
N PHE A 149 -10.61 2.89 -24.12
CA PHE A 149 -9.35 3.34 -23.54
C PHE A 149 -9.49 4.70 -22.85
N ARG A 150 -9.17 4.74 -21.57
CA ARG A 150 -9.18 5.96 -20.76
C ARG A 150 -7.77 6.36 -20.37
N PRO A 151 -7.22 7.48 -20.87
CA PRO A 151 -5.85 7.93 -20.54
C PRO A 151 -5.63 8.09 -19.03
N ALA A 152 -6.70 8.35 -18.25
CA ALA A 152 -6.66 8.40 -16.78
C ALA A 152 -6.11 7.11 -16.14
N ALA A 153 -6.20 5.96 -16.82
CA ALA A 153 -5.62 4.72 -16.31
C ALA A 153 -4.09 4.77 -16.20
N LEU A 154 -3.41 5.56 -17.05
CA LEU A 154 -1.96 5.77 -16.96
C LEU A 154 -1.58 6.46 -15.65
N ILE A 155 -2.44 7.34 -15.12
CA ILE A 155 -2.24 8.02 -13.84
C ILE A 155 -2.13 6.98 -12.72
N VAL A 156 -2.99 5.96 -12.74
CA VAL A 156 -2.99 4.88 -11.73
C VAL A 156 -1.76 3.98 -11.88
N LEU A 157 -1.31 3.71 -13.10
CA LEU A 157 -0.07 2.95 -13.33
C LEU A 157 1.17 3.70 -12.80
N ILE A 158 1.23 5.02 -12.98
CA ILE A 158 2.28 5.87 -12.41
C ILE A 158 2.19 5.83 -10.87
N ALA A 159 0.99 5.89 -10.31
CA ALA A 159 0.79 5.74 -8.88
C ALA A 159 1.31 4.38 -8.37
N ALA A 160 1.01 3.28 -9.08
CA ALA A 160 1.48 1.93 -8.73
C ALA A 160 3.01 1.81 -8.79
N LEU A 161 3.66 2.42 -9.79
CA LEU A 161 5.12 2.53 -9.85
C LEU A 161 5.69 3.25 -8.63
N GLY A 162 5.12 4.40 -8.27
CA GLY A 162 5.55 5.18 -7.11
C GLY A 162 5.31 4.42 -5.79
N TYR A 163 4.21 3.66 -5.66
CA TYR A 163 4.01 2.76 -4.52
C TYR A 163 5.07 1.65 -4.47
N GLY A 164 5.47 1.08 -5.62
CA GLY A 164 6.58 0.13 -5.68
C GLY A 164 7.90 0.73 -5.17
N ALA A 165 8.23 1.94 -5.60
CA ALA A 165 9.41 2.66 -5.13
C ALA A 165 9.33 2.99 -3.62
N GLN A 166 8.16 3.38 -3.13
CA GLN A 166 7.90 3.65 -1.72
C GLN A 166 8.10 2.40 -0.85
N ILE A 167 7.70 1.20 -1.31
CA ILE A 167 7.93 -0.06 -0.61
C ILE A 167 9.42 -0.31 -0.43
N ILE A 168 10.24 -0.09 -1.45
CA ILE A 168 11.70 -0.24 -1.38
C ILE A 168 12.31 0.71 -0.34
N ALA A 169 11.89 1.98 -0.36
CA ALA A 169 12.35 2.96 0.63
C ALA A 169 11.90 2.55 2.05
N THR A 170 10.67 2.05 2.21
CA THR A 170 10.17 1.52 3.47
C THR A 170 11.01 0.34 3.95
N LYS A 171 11.35 -0.62 3.07
CA LYS A 171 12.22 -1.75 3.42
C LYS A 171 13.57 -1.28 3.96
N LYS A 172 14.14 -0.21 3.40
CA LYS A 172 15.39 0.39 3.92
C LYS A 172 15.19 1.06 5.29
N LEU A 173 14.04 1.67 5.55
CA LEU A 173 13.72 2.29 6.83
C LEU A 173 13.49 1.26 7.93
N THR A 174 12.77 0.18 7.65
CA THR A 174 12.46 -0.86 8.65
C THR A 174 13.69 -1.56 9.22
N ALA A 175 14.86 -1.44 8.57
CA ALA A 175 16.12 -1.94 9.10
C ALA A 175 16.64 -1.14 10.32
N THR A 176 16.19 0.12 10.49
CA THR A 176 16.76 1.03 11.49
C THR A 176 15.70 1.82 12.26
N GLU A 177 14.47 1.84 11.81
CA GLU A 177 13.39 2.66 12.38
C GLU A 177 12.22 1.79 12.83
N SER A 178 11.53 2.18 13.90
CA SER A 178 10.30 1.52 14.34
C SER A 178 9.15 1.78 13.35
N THR A 179 8.19 0.86 13.30
CA THR A 179 6.97 1.06 12.50
C THR A 179 6.24 2.33 12.92
N PHE A 180 6.22 2.63 14.22
CA PHE A 180 5.59 3.84 14.76
C PHE A 180 6.26 5.10 14.22
N ALA A 181 7.60 5.19 14.25
CA ALA A 181 8.36 6.32 13.71
C ALA A 181 8.11 6.50 12.20
N ILE A 182 8.08 5.40 11.43
CA ILE A 182 7.80 5.45 9.98
C ILE A 182 6.41 6.03 9.71
N VAL A 183 5.39 5.60 10.46
CA VAL A 183 4.01 6.08 10.29
C VAL A 183 3.84 7.50 10.83
N PHE A 184 4.51 7.87 11.91
CA PHE A 184 4.55 9.24 12.42
C PHE A 184 5.09 10.20 11.36
N TRP A 185 6.31 9.96 10.85
CA TRP A 185 6.91 10.80 9.82
C TRP A 185 6.10 10.81 8.52
N MET A 186 5.41 9.73 8.19
CA MET A 186 4.48 9.69 7.07
C MET A 186 3.40 10.76 7.23
N ASN A 187 2.70 10.78 8.36
CA ASN A 187 1.61 11.73 8.54
C ASN A 187 2.11 13.16 8.67
N VAL A 188 3.25 13.41 9.35
CA VAL A 188 3.84 14.74 9.48
C VAL A 188 4.21 15.32 8.10
N ILE A 189 4.97 14.56 7.30
CA ILE A 189 5.44 15.04 6.00
C ILE A 189 4.29 15.18 5.01
N GLN A 190 3.36 14.22 4.99
CA GLN A 190 2.19 14.28 4.12
C GLN A 190 1.22 15.39 4.51
N LEU A 191 1.09 15.71 5.80
CA LEU A 191 0.33 16.86 6.24
C LEU A 191 0.97 18.17 5.76
N ALA A 192 2.29 18.31 5.92
CA ALA A 192 2.99 19.49 5.43
C ALA A 192 2.84 19.67 3.91
N LEU A 193 3.02 18.60 3.13
CA LEU A 193 2.81 18.62 1.69
C LEU A 193 1.35 18.91 1.33
N GLY A 194 0.40 18.27 2.00
CA GLY A 194 -1.03 18.48 1.76
C GLY A 194 -1.43 19.92 2.02
N LEU A 195 -1.04 20.51 3.16
CA LEU A 195 -1.36 21.88 3.51
C LEU A 195 -0.66 22.92 2.62
N MET A 196 0.54 22.60 2.13
CA MET A 196 1.26 23.48 1.21
C MET A 196 0.47 23.71 -0.10
N PHE A 197 -0.22 22.68 -0.59
CA PHE A 197 -1.00 22.75 -1.84
C PHE A 197 -2.49 23.05 -1.62
N ALA A 198 -3.08 22.57 -0.51
CA ALA A 198 -4.49 22.75 -0.21
C ALA A 198 -4.77 24.03 0.60
N GLY A 199 -3.78 24.53 1.36
CA GLY A 199 -3.99 25.55 2.38
C GLY A 199 -4.80 24.99 3.56
N VAL A 200 -5.38 25.87 4.38
CA VAL A 200 -6.21 25.49 5.54
C VAL A 200 -7.69 25.87 5.37
N LEU A 201 -8.01 26.68 4.38
CA LEU A 201 -9.36 27.21 4.17
C LEU A 201 -10.38 26.12 3.80
N PHE A 202 -9.94 24.95 3.34
CA PHE A 202 -10.83 23.83 3.05
C PHE A 202 -11.59 23.33 4.28
N LEU A 203 -11.10 23.60 5.49
CA LEU A 203 -11.81 23.23 6.72
C LEU A 203 -13.19 23.91 6.82
N GLN A 204 -13.39 25.05 6.17
CA GLN A 204 -14.67 25.74 6.11
C GLN A 204 -15.69 25.05 5.19
N LYS A 205 -15.23 24.15 4.31
CA LYS A 205 -16.08 23.34 3.43
C LYS A 205 -16.63 22.09 4.13
N LEU A 206 -16.17 21.80 5.35
CA LEU A 206 -16.56 20.60 6.10
C LEU A 206 -17.92 20.82 6.74
N THR A 207 -18.91 20.12 6.24
CA THR A 207 -20.30 20.17 6.71
C THR A 207 -20.66 18.90 7.48
N LEU A 208 -21.74 18.91 8.24
CA LEU A 208 -22.13 17.77 9.09
C LEU A 208 -22.49 16.51 8.29
N ASP A 209 -22.98 16.65 7.08
CA ASP A 209 -23.28 15.54 6.16
C ASP A 209 -22.03 14.78 5.68
N LEU A 210 -20.85 15.43 5.74
CA LEU A 210 -19.56 14.83 5.38
C LEU A 210 -18.91 14.05 6.53
N VAL A 211 -19.40 14.21 7.78
CA VAL A 211 -18.81 13.58 8.97
C VAL A 211 -18.65 12.07 8.82
N PRO A 212 -19.62 11.30 8.27
CA PRO A 212 -19.41 9.85 8.09
C PRO A 212 -18.25 9.53 7.13
N ALA A 213 -18.10 10.29 6.03
CA ALA A 213 -17.01 10.09 5.09
C ALA A 213 -15.65 10.51 5.68
N ILE A 214 -15.60 11.60 6.45
CA ILE A 214 -14.40 12.07 7.16
C ILE A 214 -13.96 11.04 8.21
N ALA A 215 -14.90 10.56 9.03
CA ALA A 215 -14.62 9.52 10.02
C ALA A 215 -14.14 8.22 9.34
N GLY A 216 -14.79 7.83 8.26
CA GLY A 216 -14.39 6.68 7.43
C GLY A 216 -12.99 6.84 6.86
N LEU A 217 -12.65 8.01 6.31
CA LEU A 217 -11.32 8.31 5.77
C LEU A 217 -10.22 8.18 6.83
N GLY A 218 -10.42 8.78 8.00
CA GLY A 218 -9.45 8.77 9.09
C GLY A 218 -9.29 7.37 9.71
N ALA A 219 -10.40 6.76 10.11
CA ALA A 219 -10.40 5.44 10.74
C ALA A 219 -9.87 4.36 9.78
N ALA A 220 -10.39 4.31 8.55
CA ALA A 220 -9.99 3.31 7.57
C ALA A 220 -8.53 3.44 7.15
N GLY A 221 -8.01 4.67 7.06
CA GLY A 221 -6.60 4.92 6.73
C GLY A 221 -5.62 4.30 7.72
N VAL A 222 -5.95 4.34 9.02
CA VAL A 222 -5.12 3.71 10.07
C VAL A 222 -5.43 2.22 10.19
N PHE A 223 -6.72 1.85 10.22
CA PHE A 223 -7.16 0.50 10.50
C PHE A 223 -6.80 -0.50 9.40
N ALA A 224 -6.80 -0.07 8.11
CA ALA A 224 -6.35 -0.89 6.98
C ALA A 224 -4.92 -1.40 7.18
N HIS A 225 -3.99 -0.49 7.47
CA HIS A 225 -2.58 -0.83 7.68
C HIS A 225 -2.36 -1.62 8.96
N PHE A 226 -3.12 -1.33 10.01
CA PHE A 226 -3.09 -2.08 11.26
C PHE A 226 -3.54 -3.54 11.05
N CYS A 227 -4.67 -3.74 10.38
CA CYS A 227 -5.20 -5.06 10.07
C CYS A 227 -4.25 -5.85 9.16
N LEU A 228 -3.75 -5.24 8.08
CA LEU A 228 -2.82 -5.89 7.16
C LEU A 228 -1.52 -6.31 7.86
N SER A 229 -0.97 -5.46 8.71
CA SER A 229 0.23 -5.80 9.50
C SER A 229 -0.02 -6.97 10.45
N ASN A 230 -1.20 -7.03 11.10
CA ASN A 230 -1.55 -8.14 11.98
C ASN A 230 -1.84 -9.43 11.18
N ALA A 231 -2.39 -9.34 9.97
CA ALA A 231 -2.53 -10.49 9.08
C ALA A 231 -1.16 -11.11 8.75
N PHE A 232 -0.17 -10.30 8.38
CA PHE A 232 1.21 -10.76 8.13
C PHE A 232 1.92 -11.29 9.37
N ARG A 233 1.58 -10.82 10.56
CA ARG A 233 2.08 -11.41 11.82
C ARG A 233 1.40 -12.73 12.17
N ALA A 234 0.14 -12.90 11.80
CA ALA A 234 -0.64 -14.09 12.10
C ALA A 234 -0.43 -15.23 11.10
N GLY A 235 0.06 -14.95 9.88
CA GLY A 235 0.25 -15.97 8.86
C GLY A 235 1.25 -15.57 7.78
N ASP A 236 1.62 -16.55 6.97
CA ASP A 236 2.57 -16.39 5.89
C ASP A 236 2.01 -15.54 4.74
N ALA A 237 2.91 -14.84 4.04
CA ALA A 237 2.55 -14.05 2.87
C ALA A 237 1.85 -14.89 1.77
N SER A 238 2.13 -16.19 1.69
CA SER A 238 1.46 -17.12 0.79
C SER A 238 -0.05 -17.29 1.04
N VAL A 239 -0.54 -16.91 2.23
CA VAL A 239 -1.96 -16.91 2.59
C VAL A 239 -2.54 -15.49 2.54
N VAL A 240 -1.80 -14.50 3.07
CA VAL A 240 -2.26 -13.10 3.18
C VAL A 240 -2.43 -12.46 1.80
N VAL A 241 -1.43 -12.63 0.91
CA VAL A 241 -1.45 -11.99 -0.42
C VAL A 241 -2.62 -12.45 -1.30
N PRO A 242 -2.95 -13.77 -1.39
CA PRO A 242 -4.15 -14.18 -2.13
C PRO A 242 -5.45 -13.60 -1.60
N LEU A 243 -5.55 -13.44 -0.27
CA LEU A 243 -6.75 -12.85 0.34
C LEU A 243 -6.88 -11.35 0.03
N ASP A 244 -5.76 -10.62 -0.11
CA ASP A 244 -5.80 -9.19 -0.45
C ASP A 244 -6.39 -8.95 -1.87
N PHE A 245 -6.26 -9.91 -2.79
CA PHE A 245 -6.87 -9.79 -4.11
C PHE A 245 -8.40 -9.83 -4.12
N LEU A 246 -9.04 -10.33 -3.04
CA LEU A 246 -10.49 -10.26 -2.88
C LEU A 246 -10.99 -8.81 -2.80
N ARG A 247 -10.09 -7.85 -2.63
CA ARG A 247 -10.40 -6.42 -2.69
C ARG A 247 -10.98 -6.01 -4.05
N ILE A 248 -10.54 -6.61 -5.16
CA ILE A 248 -11.05 -6.28 -6.50
C ILE A 248 -12.54 -6.62 -6.66
N PRO A 249 -12.98 -7.87 -6.46
CA PRO A 249 -14.40 -8.17 -6.57
C PRO A 249 -15.25 -7.44 -5.51
N LEU A 250 -14.73 -7.24 -4.30
CA LEU A 250 -15.44 -6.52 -3.26
C LEU A 250 -15.69 -5.05 -3.66
N ILE A 251 -14.65 -4.35 -4.14
CA ILE A 251 -14.80 -2.95 -4.56
C ILE A 251 -15.62 -2.83 -5.86
N ALA A 252 -15.58 -3.83 -6.72
CA ALA A 252 -16.42 -3.88 -7.93
C ALA A 252 -17.91 -3.92 -7.57
N VAL A 253 -18.29 -4.78 -6.61
CA VAL A 253 -19.68 -4.85 -6.11
C VAL A 253 -20.07 -3.52 -5.44
N ILE A 254 -19.18 -2.89 -4.68
CA ILE A 254 -19.44 -1.58 -4.07
C ILE A 254 -19.61 -0.49 -5.13
N GLY A 255 -18.77 -0.48 -6.17
CA GLY A 255 -18.86 0.46 -7.29
C GLY A 255 -20.18 0.31 -8.06
N TRP A 256 -20.56 -0.93 -8.34
CA TRP A 256 -21.84 -1.23 -8.96
C TRP A 256 -23.03 -0.77 -8.10
N TRP A 257 -22.98 -1.06 -6.79
CA TRP A 257 -24.10 -0.76 -5.90
C TRP A 257 -24.26 0.71 -5.55
N LEU A 258 -23.14 1.43 -5.31
CA LEU A 258 -23.16 2.83 -4.83
C LEU A 258 -23.04 3.86 -5.96
N TYR A 259 -22.48 3.49 -7.10
CA TYR A 259 -22.11 4.43 -8.16
C TYR A 259 -22.60 3.99 -9.56
N ASP A 260 -23.45 2.95 -9.64
CA ASP A 260 -23.98 2.40 -10.90
C ASP A 260 -22.85 2.05 -11.90
N GLU A 261 -21.66 1.65 -11.39
CA GLU A 261 -20.54 1.25 -12.24
C GLU A 261 -20.79 -0.09 -12.91
N SER A 262 -20.51 -0.19 -14.21
CA SER A 262 -20.60 -1.46 -14.93
C SER A 262 -19.50 -2.44 -14.49
N LEU A 263 -19.86 -3.71 -14.31
CA LEU A 263 -18.90 -4.78 -14.06
C LEU A 263 -18.22 -5.18 -15.38
N ASP A 264 -17.02 -4.67 -15.61
CA ASP A 264 -16.26 -4.94 -16.84
C ASP A 264 -15.49 -6.26 -16.72
N VAL A 265 -15.86 -7.25 -17.56
CA VAL A 265 -15.22 -8.56 -17.58
C VAL A 265 -13.72 -8.51 -17.90
N PHE A 266 -13.25 -7.52 -18.65
CA PHE A 266 -11.83 -7.38 -18.99
C PHE A 266 -11.02 -6.88 -17.80
N VAL A 267 -11.62 -6.09 -16.90
CA VAL A 267 -10.98 -5.70 -15.63
C VAL A 267 -10.73 -6.94 -14.77
N PHE A 268 -11.70 -7.85 -14.66
CA PHE A 268 -11.54 -9.11 -13.92
C PHE A 268 -10.56 -10.07 -14.59
N ALA A 269 -10.60 -10.20 -15.92
CA ALA A 269 -9.68 -11.04 -16.68
C ALA A 269 -8.23 -10.54 -16.53
N GLY A 270 -7.99 -9.25 -16.73
CA GLY A 270 -6.67 -8.65 -16.59
C GLY A 270 -6.14 -8.71 -15.15
N ALA A 271 -6.99 -8.44 -14.15
CA ALA A 271 -6.64 -8.63 -12.75
C ALA A 271 -6.26 -10.10 -12.45
N GLY A 272 -6.98 -11.07 -12.97
CA GLY A 272 -6.66 -12.49 -12.84
C GLY A 272 -5.28 -12.85 -13.41
N ILE A 273 -4.90 -12.26 -14.55
CA ILE A 273 -3.56 -12.42 -15.14
C ILE A 273 -2.48 -11.82 -14.26
N ILE A 274 -2.65 -10.58 -13.78
CA ILE A 274 -1.71 -9.90 -12.87
C ILE A 274 -1.51 -10.76 -11.61
N ILE A 275 -2.59 -11.17 -10.99
CA ILE A 275 -2.63 -11.98 -9.77
C ILE A 275 -1.88 -13.31 -9.99
N SER A 276 -2.12 -13.98 -11.11
CA SER A 276 -1.46 -15.24 -11.45
C SER A 276 0.05 -15.10 -11.53
N GLY A 277 0.55 -14.00 -12.12
CA GLY A 277 1.98 -13.69 -12.17
C GLY A 277 2.59 -13.47 -10.78
N ILE A 278 1.91 -12.70 -9.93
CA ILE A 278 2.35 -12.42 -8.56
C ILE A 278 2.38 -13.71 -7.71
N LEU A 279 1.34 -14.53 -7.80
CA LEU A 279 1.26 -15.79 -7.06
C LEU A 279 2.31 -16.81 -7.53
N TRP A 280 2.57 -16.86 -8.83
CA TRP A 280 3.65 -17.69 -9.36
C TRP A 280 5.02 -17.26 -8.82
N ASN A 281 5.32 -15.97 -8.86
CA ASN A 281 6.57 -15.45 -8.29
C ASN A 281 6.68 -15.77 -6.79
N LEU A 282 5.63 -15.51 -6.02
CA LEU A 282 5.60 -15.76 -4.58
C LEU A 282 5.86 -17.23 -4.25
N ARG A 283 5.17 -18.16 -4.93
CA ARG A 283 5.39 -19.61 -4.76
C ARG A 283 6.81 -20.03 -5.11
N SER A 284 7.39 -19.42 -6.14
CA SER A 284 8.77 -19.71 -6.57
C SER A 284 9.80 -19.21 -5.56
N GLU A 285 9.57 -18.06 -4.93
CA GLU A 285 10.46 -17.54 -3.88
C GLU A 285 10.39 -18.39 -2.60
N VAL A 286 9.19 -18.82 -2.18
CA VAL A 286 9.00 -19.68 -0.99
C VAL A 286 9.66 -21.05 -1.16
N ARG A 287 9.68 -21.61 -2.38
CA ARG A 287 10.29 -22.92 -2.68
C ARG A 287 11.81 -22.88 -2.83
N ARG A 288 12.44 -21.72 -2.81
CA ARG A 288 13.90 -21.62 -2.88
C ARG A 288 14.52 -22.08 -1.57
N PRO A 289 15.50 -23.01 -1.62
CA PRO A 289 16.30 -23.32 -0.45
C PRO A 289 16.96 -22.04 0.06
N LEU A 290 16.89 -21.81 1.35
CA LEU A 290 17.72 -20.78 1.99
C LEU A 290 19.18 -21.15 1.71
N LEU A 291 19.87 -20.35 0.90
CA LEU A 291 21.33 -20.48 0.78
C LEU A 291 21.90 -20.35 2.18
N PRO A 292 22.80 -21.25 2.61
CA PRO A 292 23.47 -21.10 3.89
C PRO A 292 24.07 -19.71 3.97
N GLN A 293 23.74 -18.98 5.03
CA GLN A 293 24.41 -17.70 5.27
C GLN A 293 25.91 -17.99 5.39
N PRO A 294 26.79 -17.21 4.73
CA PRO A 294 28.23 -17.34 4.97
C PRO A 294 28.44 -17.22 6.48
N LEU A 295 29.13 -18.19 7.05
CA LEU A 295 29.53 -18.13 8.46
C LEU A 295 30.24 -16.80 8.69
N PRO A 296 29.94 -16.08 9.79
CA PRO A 296 30.70 -14.89 10.13
C PRO A 296 32.18 -15.27 10.14
N PRO A 297 33.08 -14.39 9.64
CA PRO A 297 34.50 -14.67 9.64
C PRO A 297 34.90 -15.10 11.05
N SER A 298 35.53 -16.27 11.14
CA SER A 298 36.05 -16.80 12.41
C SER A 298 36.91 -15.71 13.05
N VAL A 299 36.55 -15.28 14.25
CA VAL A 299 37.39 -14.39 15.04
C VAL A 299 38.73 -15.12 15.21
N PRO A 300 39.88 -14.52 14.82
CA PRO A 300 41.17 -15.11 15.02
C PRO A 300 41.31 -15.43 16.52
N ALA A 301 41.68 -16.65 16.85
CA ALA A 301 41.99 -17.05 18.23
C ALA A 301 43.11 -16.13 18.71
N GLU A 302 42.78 -15.13 19.51
CA GLU A 302 43.76 -14.26 20.16
C GLU A 302 44.56 -15.12 21.12
N ASN A 303 45.87 -15.17 20.90
CA ASN A 303 46.84 -15.92 21.66
C ASN A 303 46.58 -15.77 23.17
N VAL A 304 46.06 -16.78 23.80
CA VAL A 304 46.13 -16.92 25.27
C VAL A 304 47.60 -17.08 25.59
N LYS A 305 48.33 -16.00 25.89
CA LYS A 305 49.61 -16.01 26.52
C LYS A 305 49.40 -16.50 27.96
N THR A 306 49.75 -17.79 28.16
CA THR A 306 50.04 -18.32 29.49
C THR A 306 51.22 -17.58 30.04
N GLY A 307 51.04 -16.84 31.15
CA GLY A 307 52.03 -16.28 32.00
C GLY A 307 51.51 -16.28 33.43
#